data_9df08a979d491e3c0be11eca7b8057d5
#
_entry.id   9df08a979d491e3c0be11eca7b8057d5
#
_cell.length_a   1.000
_cell.length_b   1.000
_cell.length_c   1.000
_cell.angle_alpha   90.00
_cell.angle_beta   90.00
_cell.angle_gamma   90.00
#
_symmetry.space_group_name_H-M   'P 1'
#
loop_
_entity.id
_entity.type
_entity.pdbx_description
1 polymer ?
#
loop_
_entity_poly.entity_id
_entity_poly.type
_entity_poly.pdbx_seq_one_letter_code
_entity_poly.pdbx_strand_id
1 'polypeptide(L)'
;MSVVLVTGSSSGIGLATALYFARQGWDVYASVRNPGTAPELQQTIAAERLPITPVAIDVDDAGSVTRGVGEVLARAGRIDALVNNAGVGGGGAIEDVPVDWAKSLFETNYFGAIRMTQAVLPGMRERRAGAIVNVSSIAGRLAIAGHGHYSAVKHALEAISEVLAQEVQAFGIRVAVVEPGVVVTPIFTKAKRFSDPASPYAMHVHRLLLFYQMQMKAPSQPADVARVIHEAVTTKEPRLRYLVGDDAEKLVAGRRKLTDEEYVETGRPMPDSKYLDLMRCRYGFEW
;
A
#
# COMPACT_ATOMS: atom_id res chain seq x y z
N MET A 1 -6.77 -22.30 -13.99
CA MET A 1 -6.74 -20.83 -13.87
C MET A 1 -5.92 -20.49 -12.62
N SER A 2 -5.06 -19.49 -12.67
CA SER A 2 -4.32 -19.05 -11.48
C SER A 2 -5.25 -18.28 -10.53
N VAL A 3 -5.03 -18.40 -9.23
CA VAL A 3 -5.89 -17.84 -8.17
C VAL A 3 -5.17 -16.71 -7.46
N VAL A 4 -5.80 -15.54 -7.35
CA VAL A 4 -5.28 -14.41 -6.57
C VAL A 4 -6.27 -13.99 -5.48
N LEU A 5 -5.74 -13.74 -4.29
CA LEU A 5 -6.46 -13.14 -3.18
C LEU A 5 -5.97 -11.70 -2.99
N VAL A 6 -6.86 -10.71 -3.14
CA VAL A 6 -6.54 -9.28 -3.00
C VAL A 6 -7.25 -8.72 -1.78
N THR A 7 -6.52 -8.13 -0.83
CA THR A 7 -7.13 -7.53 0.36
C THR A 7 -7.49 -6.06 0.14
N GLY A 8 -8.59 -5.60 0.79
CA GLY A 8 -9.03 -4.22 0.69
C GLY A 8 -9.59 -3.82 -0.67
N SER A 9 -10.35 -4.71 -1.30
CA SER A 9 -10.82 -4.57 -2.70
C SER A 9 -12.11 -3.75 -2.87
N SER A 10 -12.59 -3.06 -1.84
CA SER A 10 -13.83 -2.26 -1.94
C SER A 10 -13.68 -0.97 -2.75
N SER A 11 -12.47 -0.47 -2.95
CA SER A 11 -12.19 0.78 -3.67
C SER A 11 -10.69 0.93 -3.97
N GLY A 12 -10.32 1.96 -4.75
CA GLY A 12 -8.94 2.36 -4.98
C GLY A 12 -8.07 1.28 -5.62
N ILE A 13 -6.82 1.15 -5.11
CA ILE A 13 -5.83 0.21 -5.65
C ILE A 13 -6.31 -1.23 -5.58
N GLY A 14 -6.92 -1.65 -4.45
CA GLY A 14 -7.38 -3.04 -4.29
C GLY A 14 -8.49 -3.41 -5.27
N LEU A 15 -9.45 -2.51 -5.50
CA LEU A 15 -10.49 -2.70 -6.51
C LEU A 15 -9.87 -2.78 -7.91
N ALA A 16 -9.03 -1.80 -8.27
CA ALA A 16 -8.36 -1.79 -9.58
C ALA A 16 -7.52 -3.05 -9.81
N THR A 17 -6.84 -3.54 -8.76
CA THR A 17 -6.06 -4.78 -8.81
C THR A 17 -6.94 -5.99 -9.06
N ALA A 18 -8.04 -6.14 -8.31
CA ALA A 18 -8.96 -7.25 -8.50
C ALA A 18 -9.53 -7.28 -9.92
N LEU A 19 -9.97 -6.12 -10.44
CA LEU A 19 -10.46 -5.99 -11.81
C LEU A 19 -9.38 -6.29 -12.86
N TYR A 20 -8.16 -5.79 -12.64
CA TYR A 20 -7.07 -6.02 -13.57
C TYR A 20 -6.72 -7.51 -13.70
N PHE A 21 -6.53 -8.21 -12.57
CA PHE A 21 -6.26 -9.65 -12.57
C PHE A 21 -7.37 -10.45 -13.24
N ALA A 22 -8.63 -10.13 -12.98
CA ALA A 22 -9.76 -10.81 -13.60
C ALA A 22 -9.79 -10.64 -15.12
N ARG A 23 -9.51 -9.43 -15.62
CA ARG A 23 -9.38 -9.15 -17.07
C ARG A 23 -8.17 -9.86 -17.72
N GLN A 24 -7.17 -10.23 -16.91
CA GLN A 24 -6.02 -11.05 -17.34
C GLN A 24 -6.29 -12.56 -17.20
N GLY A 25 -7.52 -12.97 -16.92
CA GLY A 25 -7.94 -14.38 -16.88
C GLY A 25 -7.58 -15.12 -15.59
N TRP A 26 -7.39 -14.40 -14.46
CA TRP A 26 -7.22 -15.01 -13.15
C TRP A 26 -8.59 -15.25 -12.48
N ASP A 27 -8.67 -16.26 -11.64
CA ASP A 27 -9.74 -16.42 -10.67
C ASP A 27 -9.43 -15.56 -9.44
N VAL A 28 -10.26 -14.53 -9.20
CA VAL A 28 -9.98 -13.48 -8.23
C VAL A 28 -10.88 -13.59 -7.02
N TYR A 29 -10.27 -13.64 -5.85
CA TYR A 29 -10.94 -13.50 -4.57
C TYR A 29 -10.70 -12.09 -4.03
N ALA A 30 -11.74 -11.26 -4.10
CA ALA A 30 -11.69 -9.85 -3.70
C ALA A 30 -12.13 -9.71 -2.24
N SER A 31 -11.17 -9.56 -1.32
CA SER A 31 -11.48 -9.45 0.09
C SER A 31 -11.98 -8.05 0.45
N VAL A 32 -13.08 -8.01 1.14
CA VAL A 32 -13.72 -6.81 1.71
C VAL A 32 -14.27 -7.15 3.10
N ARG A 33 -14.36 -6.18 4.01
CA ARG A 33 -14.90 -6.41 5.36
C ARG A 33 -16.36 -6.87 5.33
N ASN A 34 -17.14 -6.25 4.47
CA ASN A 34 -18.53 -6.62 4.24
C ASN A 34 -18.83 -6.60 2.73
N PRO A 35 -19.00 -7.75 2.08
CA PRO A 35 -19.34 -7.83 0.66
C PRO A 35 -20.59 -7.06 0.25
N GLY A 36 -21.59 -6.94 1.14
CA GLY A 36 -22.81 -6.19 0.90
C GLY A 36 -22.62 -4.67 0.79
N THR A 37 -21.48 -4.13 1.24
CA THR A 37 -21.19 -2.69 1.24
C THR A 37 -20.08 -2.29 0.27
N ALA A 38 -19.86 -3.08 -0.80
CA ALA A 38 -18.88 -2.79 -1.88
C ALA A 38 -19.61 -2.63 -3.23
N PRO A 39 -20.44 -1.58 -3.41
CA PRO A 39 -21.30 -1.45 -4.57
C PRO A 39 -20.53 -1.32 -5.89
N GLU A 40 -19.42 -0.58 -5.91
CA GLU A 40 -18.60 -0.41 -7.10
C GLU A 40 -18.02 -1.74 -7.59
N LEU A 41 -17.50 -2.57 -6.66
CA LEU A 41 -17.01 -3.91 -6.97
C LEU A 41 -18.14 -4.77 -7.54
N GLN A 42 -19.31 -4.83 -6.89
CA GLN A 42 -20.44 -5.65 -7.31
C GLN A 42 -20.99 -5.24 -8.68
N GLN A 43 -21.15 -3.92 -8.91
CA GLN A 43 -21.61 -3.38 -10.18
C GLN A 43 -20.68 -3.74 -11.34
N THR A 44 -19.35 -3.60 -11.14
CA THR A 44 -18.38 -3.91 -12.17
C THR A 44 -18.31 -5.41 -12.46
N ILE A 45 -18.38 -6.26 -11.43
CA ILE A 45 -18.47 -7.73 -11.60
C ILE A 45 -19.65 -8.09 -12.48
N ALA A 46 -20.83 -7.55 -12.18
CA ALA A 46 -22.06 -7.85 -12.90
C ALA A 46 -22.02 -7.33 -14.36
N ALA A 47 -21.54 -6.10 -14.55
CA ALA A 47 -21.49 -5.46 -15.87
C ALA A 47 -20.52 -6.16 -16.83
N GLU A 48 -19.35 -6.56 -16.34
CA GLU A 48 -18.29 -7.16 -17.16
C GLU A 48 -18.27 -8.70 -17.08
N ARG A 49 -19.08 -9.30 -16.21
CA ARG A 49 -19.12 -10.76 -15.95
C ARG A 49 -17.75 -11.34 -15.59
N LEU A 50 -17.02 -10.60 -14.74
CA LEU A 50 -15.65 -10.96 -14.36
C LEU A 50 -15.62 -12.16 -13.38
N PRO A 51 -14.58 -13.02 -13.45
CA PRO A 51 -14.37 -14.13 -12.52
C PRO A 51 -13.83 -13.61 -11.17
N ILE A 52 -14.64 -12.82 -10.46
CA ILE A 52 -14.32 -12.26 -9.15
C ILE A 52 -15.34 -12.74 -8.14
N THR A 53 -14.85 -13.35 -7.07
CA THR A 53 -15.64 -13.76 -5.91
C THR A 53 -15.33 -12.83 -4.74
N PRO A 54 -16.29 -12.00 -4.28
CA PRO A 54 -16.12 -11.24 -3.04
C PRO A 54 -16.07 -12.17 -1.83
N VAL A 55 -15.10 -11.94 -0.92
CA VAL A 55 -14.92 -12.73 0.32
C VAL A 55 -14.87 -11.79 1.52
N ALA A 56 -15.57 -12.16 2.59
CA ALA A 56 -15.57 -11.40 3.84
C ALA A 56 -14.28 -11.65 4.63
N ILE A 57 -13.35 -10.69 4.62
CA ILE A 57 -12.15 -10.73 5.45
C ILE A 57 -11.92 -9.33 6.06
N ASP A 58 -11.88 -9.28 7.38
CA ASP A 58 -11.30 -8.18 8.14
C ASP A 58 -9.88 -8.59 8.53
N VAL A 59 -8.88 -7.89 8.01
CA VAL A 59 -7.47 -8.20 8.26
C VAL A 59 -7.05 -7.90 9.71
N ASP A 60 -7.85 -7.11 10.44
CA ASP A 60 -7.62 -6.79 11.85
C ASP A 60 -8.10 -7.91 12.79
N ASP A 61 -8.91 -8.87 12.28
CA ASP A 61 -9.46 -10.01 13.03
C ASP A 61 -8.87 -11.34 12.53
N ALA A 62 -8.07 -12.00 13.38
CA ALA A 62 -7.44 -13.28 13.05
C ALA A 62 -8.46 -14.39 12.72
N GLY A 63 -9.61 -14.41 13.41
CA GLY A 63 -10.70 -15.36 13.13
C GLY A 63 -11.32 -15.10 11.75
N SER A 64 -11.53 -13.84 11.39
CA SER A 64 -12.01 -13.46 10.06
C SER A 64 -11.03 -13.89 8.96
N VAL A 65 -9.73 -13.65 9.15
CA VAL A 65 -8.67 -14.09 8.22
C VAL A 65 -8.71 -15.61 8.04
N THR A 66 -8.75 -16.37 9.13
CA THR A 66 -8.78 -17.84 9.09
C THR A 66 -10.00 -18.36 8.33
N ARG A 67 -11.18 -17.83 8.63
CA ARG A 67 -12.43 -18.23 7.94
C ARG A 67 -12.40 -17.86 6.46
N GLY A 68 -12.01 -16.62 6.12
CA GLY A 68 -12.02 -16.15 4.75
C GLY A 68 -10.99 -16.85 3.87
N VAL A 69 -9.76 -17.05 4.35
CA VAL A 69 -8.75 -17.83 3.62
C VAL A 69 -9.19 -19.29 3.47
N GLY A 70 -9.78 -19.87 4.52
CA GLY A 70 -10.37 -21.22 4.47
C GLY A 70 -11.48 -21.34 3.41
N GLU A 71 -12.35 -20.33 3.29
CA GLU A 71 -13.38 -20.27 2.24
C GLU A 71 -12.76 -20.25 0.83
N VAL A 72 -11.72 -19.42 0.61
CA VAL A 72 -11.01 -19.39 -0.67
C VAL A 72 -10.39 -20.75 -1.00
N LEU A 73 -9.72 -21.37 -0.04
CA LEU A 73 -9.10 -22.69 -0.24
C LEU A 73 -10.14 -23.80 -0.50
N ALA A 74 -11.29 -23.77 0.18
CA ALA A 74 -12.37 -24.72 -0.06
C ALA A 74 -12.98 -24.62 -1.47
N ARG A 75 -13.04 -23.39 -2.03
CA ARG A 75 -13.59 -23.14 -3.37
C ARG A 75 -12.57 -23.36 -4.50
N ALA A 76 -11.37 -22.83 -4.33
CA ALA A 76 -10.33 -22.79 -5.38
C ALA A 76 -9.28 -23.90 -5.24
N GLY A 77 -9.17 -24.53 -4.08
CA GLY A 77 -8.16 -25.52 -3.77
C GLY A 77 -6.75 -24.95 -3.52
N ARG A 78 -6.50 -23.70 -3.94
CA ARG A 78 -5.17 -23.06 -3.86
C ARG A 78 -5.26 -21.54 -3.88
N ILE A 79 -4.19 -20.88 -3.46
CA ILE A 79 -3.95 -19.44 -3.67
C ILE A 79 -2.56 -19.32 -4.28
N ASP A 80 -2.45 -18.80 -5.50
CA ASP A 80 -1.19 -18.63 -6.22
C ASP A 80 -0.55 -17.29 -5.96
N ALA A 81 -1.36 -16.26 -5.73
CA ALA A 81 -0.88 -14.94 -5.35
C ALA A 81 -1.71 -14.33 -4.21
N LEU A 82 -1.02 -13.70 -3.27
CA LEU A 82 -1.62 -12.84 -2.25
C LEU A 82 -1.20 -11.40 -2.51
N VAL A 83 -2.17 -10.48 -2.55
CA VAL A 83 -1.91 -9.03 -2.58
C VAL A 83 -2.38 -8.41 -1.28
N ASN A 84 -1.46 -8.08 -0.40
CA ASN A 84 -1.68 -7.33 0.83
C ASN A 84 -1.79 -5.84 0.49
N ASN A 85 -3.01 -5.40 0.20
CA ASN A 85 -3.32 -4.01 -0.13
C ASN A 85 -4.19 -3.34 0.93
N ALA A 86 -4.92 -4.08 1.75
CA ALA A 86 -5.73 -3.48 2.82
C ALA A 86 -4.89 -2.53 3.68
N GLY A 87 -5.37 -1.31 3.84
CA GLY A 87 -4.63 -0.30 4.58
C GLY A 87 -5.45 0.96 4.82
N VAL A 88 -5.05 1.70 5.82
CA VAL A 88 -5.59 3.00 6.19
C VAL A 88 -4.49 4.04 6.21
N GLY A 89 -4.85 5.29 5.95
CA GLY A 89 -3.93 6.42 5.93
C GLY A 89 -4.29 7.48 6.95
N GLY A 90 -3.37 8.40 7.15
CA GLY A 90 -3.55 9.55 8.01
C GLY A 90 -2.23 10.02 8.60
N GLY A 91 -2.28 11.10 9.37
CA GLY A 91 -1.09 11.68 9.97
C GLY A 91 -1.37 12.95 10.72
N GLY A 92 -0.31 13.48 11.27
CA GLY A 92 -0.17 14.68 12.07
C GLY A 92 1.26 14.74 12.60
N ALA A 93 1.59 15.74 13.36
CA ALA A 93 2.86 15.78 14.07
C ALA A 93 2.92 14.66 15.13
N ILE A 94 4.10 14.18 15.43
CA ILE A 94 4.28 13.03 16.34
C ILE A 94 3.63 13.28 17.69
N GLU A 95 3.78 14.50 18.22
CA GLU A 95 3.22 14.89 19.52
C GLU A 95 1.69 15.01 19.52
N ASP A 96 1.11 15.39 18.36
CA ASP A 96 -0.34 15.64 18.23
C ASP A 96 -1.14 14.36 17.99
N VAL A 97 -0.48 13.28 17.58
CA VAL A 97 -1.16 12.03 17.20
C VAL A 97 -1.31 11.09 18.40
N PRO A 98 -2.55 10.71 18.80
CA PRO A 98 -2.75 9.75 19.88
C PRO A 98 -2.10 8.39 19.59
N VAL A 99 -1.41 7.82 20.59
CA VAL A 99 -0.72 6.52 20.46
C VAL A 99 -1.68 5.40 20.06
N ASP A 100 -2.92 5.41 20.56
CA ASP A 100 -3.90 4.37 20.21
C ASP A 100 -4.32 4.41 18.74
N TRP A 101 -4.35 5.62 18.14
CA TRP A 101 -4.53 5.71 16.70
C TRP A 101 -3.31 5.18 15.93
N ALA A 102 -2.11 5.47 16.38
CA ALA A 102 -0.90 4.92 15.79
C ALA A 102 -0.89 3.37 15.86
N LYS A 103 -1.31 2.78 16.99
CA LYS A 103 -1.49 1.32 17.12
C LYS A 103 -2.50 0.78 16.10
N SER A 104 -3.66 1.45 15.93
CA SER A 104 -4.66 1.02 14.95
C SER A 104 -4.15 1.07 13.51
N LEU A 105 -3.26 2.02 13.20
CA LEU A 105 -2.60 2.12 11.90
C LEU A 105 -1.68 0.91 11.65
N PHE A 106 -0.91 0.51 12.67
CA PHE A 106 -0.08 -0.70 12.62
C PHE A 106 -0.94 -1.97 12.52
N GLU A 107 -2.06 -2.01 13.24
CA GLU A 107 -2.96 -3.17 13.24
C GLU A 107 -3.39 -3.55 11.82
N THR A 108 -3.90 -2.57 11.07
CA THR A 108 -4.37 -2.82 9.71
C THR A 108 -3.23 -2.99 8.71
N ASN A 109 -2.28 -2.03 8.67
CA ASN A 109 -1.31 -1.98 7.58
C ASN A 109 -0.15 -2.97 7.73
N TYR A 110 0.18 -3.37 8.97
CA TYR A 110 1.29 -4.27 9.27
C TYR A 110 0.82 -5.63 9.77
N PHE A 111 0.12 -5.68 10.91
CA PHE A 111 -0.32 -6.97 11.48
C PHE A 111 -1.36 -7.65 10.59
N GLY A 112 -2.23 -6.90 9.92
CA GLY A 112 -3.16 -7.44 8.94
C GLY A 112 -2.43 -8.14 7.80
N ALA A 113 -1.38 -7.53 7.23
CA ALA A 113 -0.57 -8.14 6.18
C ALA A 113 0.16 -9.41 6.67
N ILE A 114 0.65 -9.40 7.93
CA ILE A 114 1.28 -10.59 8.55
C ILE A 114 0.28 -11.73 8.68
N ARG A 115 -0.93 -11.48 9.24
CA ARG A 115 -1.97 -12.53 9.38
C ARG A 115 -2.32 -13.15 8.04
N MET A 116 -2.55 -12.34 7.01
CA MET A 116 -2.85 -12.83 5.66
C MET A 116 -1.69 -13.67 5.10
N THR A 117 -0.46 -13.20 5.25
CA THR A 117 0.74 -13.91 4.82
C THR A 117 0.87 -15.26 5.52
N GLN A 118 0.74 -15.30 6.84
CA GLN A 118 0.81 -16.54 7.63
C GLN A 118 -0.28 -17.54 7.24
N ALA A 119 -1.47 -17.05 6.89
CA ALA A 119 -2.60 -17.91 6.50
C ALA A 119 -2.39 -18.59 5.13
N VAL A 120 -1.67 -17.95 4.18
CA VAL A 120 -1.48 -18.53 2.83
C VAL A 120 -0.16 -19.27 2.66
N LEU A 121 0.87 -18.92 3.43
CA LEU A 121 2.23 -19.48 3.31
C LEU A 121 2.31 -21.00 3.39
N PRO A 122 1.62 -21.71 4.31
CA PRO A 122 1.71 -23.16 4.38
C PRO A 122 1.39 -23.86 3.05
N GLY A 123 0.28 -23.47 2.41
CA GLY A 123 -0.11 -24.03 1.12
C GLY A 123 0.83 -23.64 -0.03
N MET A 124 1.37 -22.41 -0.04
CA MET A 124 2.38 -22.01 -1.04
C MET A 124 3.69 -22.78 -0.85
N ARG A 125 4.13 -22.96 0.40
CA ARG A 125 5.35 -23.71 0.75
C ARG A 125 5.24 -25.18 0.35
N GLU A 126 4.12 -25.84 0.62
CA GLU A 126 3.86 -27.21 0.24
C GLU A 126 3.94 -27.41 -1.27
N ARG A 127 3.34 -26.52 -2.03
CA ARG A 127 3.40 -26.54 -3.52
C ARG A 127 4.72 -26.05 -4.10
N ARG A 128 5.60 -25.46 -3.26
CA ARG A 128 6.86 -24.82 -3.68
C ARG A 128 6.64 -23.75 -4.77
N ALA A 129 5.53 -23.05 -4.69
CA ALA A 129 5.14 -22.01 -5.65
C ALA A 129 4.15 -21.03 -5.02
N GLY A 130 4.35 -19.74 -5.30
CA GLY A 130 3.47 -18.67 -4.85
C GLY A 130 4.10 -17.30 -5.07
N ALA A 131 3.26 -16.26 -4.92
CA ALA A 131 3.70 -14.87 -4.92
C ALA A 131 2.99 -14.08 -3.83
N ILE A 132 3.72 -13.27 -3.08
CA ILE A 132 3.17 -12.36 -2.09
C ILE A 132 3.59 -10.95 -2.48
N VAL A 133 2.61 -10.07 -2.69
CA VAL A 133 2.84 -8.65 -2.99
C VAL A 133 2.32 -7.81 -1.85
N ASN A 134 3.21 -7.04 -1.23
CA ASN A 134 2.86 -6.06 -0.21
C ASN A 134 2.78 -4.67 -0.83
N VAL A 135 1.61 -4.02 -0.76
CA VAL A 135 1.44 -2.64 -1.22
C VAL A 135 1.93 -1.69 -0.13
N SER A 136 3.15 -1.24 -0.28
CA SER A 136 3.79 -0.26 0.58
C SER A 136 3.43 1.18 0.16
N SER A 137 4.39 2.04 0.10
CA SER A 137 4.33 3.43 -0.36
C SER A 137 5.76 3.97 -0.45
N ILE A 138 5.96 5.06 -1.16
CA ILE A 138 7.19 5.86 -1.01
C ILE A 138 7.43 6.27 0.45
N ALA A 139 6.38 6.38 1.27
CA ALA A 139 6.50 6.64 2.70
C ALA A 139 7.22 5.51 3.47
N GLY A 140 7.40 4.33 2.88
CA GLY A 140 8.28 3.27 3.38
C GLY A 140 9.75 3.44 3.02
N ARG A 141 10.10 4.46 2.23
CA ARG A 141 11.47 4.76 1.78
C ARG A 141 11.99 6.10 2.29
N LEU A 142 11.08 7.02 2.58
CA LEU A 142 11.39 8.32 3.15
C LEU A 142 10.28 8.76 4.10
N ALA A 143 10.66 9.42 5.20
CA ALA A 143 9.72 9.90 6.21
C ALA A 143 9.57 11.42 6.11
N ILE A 144 8.36 11.91 5.94
CA ILE A 144 8.07 13.35 5.81
C ILE A 144 7.42 13.84 7.12
N ALA A 145 7.78 15.04 7.56
CA ALA A 145 7.18 15.67 8.73
C ALA A 145 5.65 15.78 8.58
N GLY A 146 4.91 15.51 9.65
CA GLY A 146 3.45 15.40 9.63
C GLY A 146 2.91 14.03 9.17
N HIS A 147 3.78 13.10 8.75
CA HIS A 147 3.41 11.76 8.27
C HIS A 147 4.15 10.62 9.00
N GLY A 148 4.69 10.90 10.19
CA GLY A 148 5.62 10.02 10.91
C GLY A 148 5.09 8.61 11.14
N HIS A 149 3.90 8.45 11.73
CA HIS A 149 3.34 7.12 12.04
C HIS A 149 3.01 6.30 10.77
N TYR A 150 2.55 6.96 9.70
CA TYR A 150 2.31 6.28 8.43
C TYR A 150 3.63 5.85 7.78
N SER A 151 4.64 6.70 7.82
CA SER A 151 5.99 6.33 7.35
C SER A 151 6.55 5.16 8.17
N ALA A 152 6.41 5.20 9.49
CA ALA A 152 6.89 4.13 10.37
C ALA A 152 6.26 2.77 10.03
N VAL A 153 4.93 2.71 9.84
CA VAL A 153 4.26 1.45 9.50
C VAL A 153 4.64 0.96 8.10
N LYS A 154 4.85 1.86 7.14
CA LYS A 154 5.29 1.45 5.80
C LYS A 154 6.76 1.00 5.79
N HIS A 155 7.65 1.63 6.57
CA HIS A 155 9.01 1.11 6.80
C HIS A 155 9.01 -0.27 7.48
N ALA A 156 8.12 -0.50 8.44
CA ALA A 156 7.97 -1.82 9.05
C ALA A 156 7.52 -2.89 8.02
N LEU A 157 6.60 -2.53 7.12
CA LEU A 157 6.16 -3.41 6.04
C LEU A 157 7.28 -3.70 5.02
N GLU A 158 8.13 -2.71 4.70
CA GLU A 158 9.33 -2.89 3.88
C GLU A 158 10.30 -3.90 4.53
N ALA A 159 10.65 -3.66 5.80
CA ALA A 159 11.60 -4.49 6.52
C ALA A 159 11.15 -5.96 6.62
N ILE A 160 9.88 -6.20 6.96
CA ILE A 160 9.37 -7.58 7.06
C ILE A 160 9.28 -8.24 5.67
N SER A 161 9.05 -7.47 4.62
CA SER A 161 9.03 -7.99 3.24
C SER A 161 10.41 -8.44 2.78
N GLU A 162 11.47 -7.70 3.13
CA GLU A 162 12.86 -8.12 2.87
C GLU A 162 13.21 -9.44 3.57
N VAL A 163 12.86 -9.55 4.84
CA VAL A 163 13.11 -10.76 5.62
C VAL A 163 12.32 -11.93 5.05
N LEU A 164 11.01 -11.74 4.80
CA LEU A 164 10.17 -12.77 4.22
C LEU A 164 10.70 -13.27 2.87
N ALA A 165 11.18 -12.36 2.01
CA ALA A 165 11.75 -12.75 0.71
C ALA A 165 12.94 -13.71 0.85
N GLN A 166 13.78 -13.51 1.87
CA GLN A 166 14.91 -14.40 2.19
C GLN A 166 14.43 -15.74 2.74
N GLU A 167 13.48 -15.72 3.67
CA GLU A 167 12.98 -16.93 4.32
C GLU A 167 12.26 -17.89 3.37
N VAL A 168 11.54 -17.35 2.38
CA VAL A 168 10.71 -18.17 1.47
C VAL A 168 11.38 -18.52 0.15
N GLN A 169 12.57 -17.98 -0.12
CA GLN A 169 13.29 -18.21 -1.38
C GLN A 169 13.52 -19.70 -1.66
N ALA A 170 13.93 -20.45 -0.64
CA ALA A 170 14.16 -21.91 -0.76
C ALA A 170 12.90 -22.69 -1.13
N PHE A 171 11.72 -22.11 -0.97
CA PHE A 171 10.44 -22.72 -1.31
C PHE A 171 9.87 -22.26 -2.66
N GLY A 172 10.63 -21.49 -3.46
CA GLY A 172 10.17 -21.01 -4.76
C GLY A 172 9.02 -19.98 -4.67
N ILE A 173 8.85 -19.34 -3.52
CA ILE A 173 7.83 -18.31 -3.29
C ILE A 173 8.46 -16.95 -3.51
N ARG A 174 7.78 -16.08 -4.28
CA ARG A 174 8.22 -14.71 -4.55
C ARG A 174 7.62 -13.76 -3.53
N VAL A 175 8.40 -12.75 -3.14
CA VAL A 175 7.90 -11.60 -2.40
C VAL A 175 8.24 -10.34 -3.18
N ALA A 176 7.27 -9.47 -3.33
CA ALA A 176 7.46 -8.16 -3.94
C ALA A 176 6.82 -7.06 -3.10
N VAL A 177 7.44 -5.88 -3.13
CA VAL A 177 6.91 -4.66 -2.53
C VAL A 177 6.62 -3.68 -3.64
N VAL A 178 5.39 -3.22 -3.72
CA VAL A 178 4.98 -2.15 -4.63
C VAL A 178 4.94 -0.85 -3.85
N GLU A 179 5.66 0.14 -4.33
CA GLU A 179 5.92 1.42 -3.65
C GLU A 179 5.28 2.58 -4.46
N PRO A 180 3.96 2.82 -4.34
CA PRO A 180 3.33 3.92 -5.03
C PRO A 180 3.72 5.28 -4.45
N GLY A 181 3.80 6.29 -5.32
CA GLY A 181 3.73 7.69 -4.96
C GLY A 181 2.31 8.13 -4.63
N VAL A 182 1.92 9.30 -5.10
CA VAL A 182 0.55 9.82 -4.92
C VAL A 182 -0.38 9.20 -5.97
N VAL A 183 -1.40 8.46 -5.49
CA VAL A 183 -2.38 7.76 -6.33
C VAL A 183 -3.78 8.26 -6.01
N VAL A 184 -4.59 8.54 -7.05
CA VAL A 184 -5.99 9.00 -6.88
C VAL A 184 -6.84 7.89 -6.26
N THR A 185 -7.00 7.93 -4.94
CA THR A 185 -7.76 6.91 -4.20
C THR A 185 -8.55 7.54 -3.06
N PRO A 186 -9.62 6.88 -2.58
CA PRO A 186 -10.37 7.34 -1.41
C PRO A 186 -9.56 7.38 -0.11
N ILE A 187 -8.33 6.88 -0.07
CA ILE A 187 -7.47 6.95 1.12
C ILE A 187 -7.27 8.40 1.58
N PHE A 188 -7.15 9.35 0.65
CA PHE A 188 -6.95 10.76 0.96
C PHE A 188 -8.18 11.42 1.61
N THR A 189 -9.39 11.01 1.25
CA THR A 189 -10.64 11.51 1.82
C THR A 189 -11.01 10.81 3.13
N LYS A 190 -10.60 9.54 3.28
CA LYS A 190 -10.83 8.73 4.49
C LYS A 190 -9.71 8.86 5.52
N ALA A 191 -8.57 9.46 5.16
CA ALA A 191 -7.43 9.62 6.03
C ALA A 191 -7.78 10.47 7.27
N LYS A 192 -7.49 9.92 8.45
CA LYS A 192 -7.64 10.69 9.69
C LYS A 192 -6.48 11.68 9.81
N ARG A 193 -6.81 12.95 9.99
CA ARG A 193 -5.83 14.04 10.12
C ARG A 193 -5.89 14.62 11.52
N PHE A 194 -4.73 14.78 12.12
CA PHE A 194 -4.52 15.46 13.38
C PHE A 194 -3.80 16.78 13.04
N SER A 195 -4.60 17.83 12.88
CA SER A 195 -4.11 19.17 12.53
C SER A 195 -4.83 20.19 13.39
N ASP A 196 -4.12 20.71 14.38
CA ASP A 196 -4.58 21.85 15.18
C ASP A 196 -3.80 23.09 14.69
N PRO A 197 -4.49 24.14 14.21
CA PRO A 197 -3.82 25.40 13.85
C PRO A 197 -3.02 26.04 14.97
N ALA A 198 -3.37 25.74 16.23
CA ALA A 198 -2.66 26.22 17.42
C ALA A 198 -1.46 25.35 17.79
N SER A 199 -1.29 24.19 17.16
CA SER A 199 -0.12 23.32 17.39
C SER A 199 1.17 24.02 16.96
N PRO A 200 2.26 23.93 17.73
CA PRO A 200 3.58 24.39 17.32
C PRO A 200 4.08 23.67 16.04
N TYR A 201 3.45 22.57 15.66
CA TYR A 201 3.78 21.76 14.48
C TYR A 201 2.86 22.02 13.28
N ALA A 202 1.92 22.96 13.35
CA ALA A 202 0.94 23.26 12.31
C ALA A 202 1.60 23.50 10.92
N MET A 203 2.77 24.15 10.90
CA MET A 203 3.55 24.37 9.69
C MET A 203 3.91 23.06 8.97
N HIS A 204 4.28 22.01 9.69
CA HIS A 204 4.66 20.72 9.08
C HIS A 204 3.47 20.01 8.47
N VAL A 205 2.32 20.04 9.14
CA VAL A 205 1.08 19.48 8.59
C VAL A 205 0.62 20.27 7.37
N HIS A 206 0.70 21.60 7.40
CA HIS A 206 0.43 22.45 6.25
C HIS A 206 1.31 22.10 5.04
N ARG A 207 2.62 21.97 5.24
CA ARG A 207 3.57 21.60 4.17
C ARG A 207 3.32 20.21 3.60
N LEU A 208 2.93 19.25 4.42
CA LEU A 208 2.51 17.93 3.96
C LEU A 208 1.30 18.03 3.03
N LEU A 209 0.30 18.85 3.40
CA LEU A 209 -0.88 19.07 2.56
C LEU A 209 -0.52 19.79 1.26
N LEU A 210 0.34 20.80 1.34
CA LEU A 210 0.86 21.52 0.17
C LEU A 210 1.60 20.56 -0.78
N PHE A 211 2.45 19.69 -0.24
CA PHE A 211 3.12 18.63 -1.02
C PHE A 211 2.09 17.76 -1.75
N TYR A 212 1.07 17.23 -1.06
CA TYR A 212 0.03 16.43 -1.71
C TYR A 212 -0.74 17.21 -2.77
N GLN A 213 -1.08 18.48 -2.54
CA GLN A 213 -1.75 19.33 -3.53
C GLN A 213 -0.91 19.47 -4.81
N MET A 214 0.40 19.62 -4.65
CA MET A 214 1.31 19.72 -5.80
C MET A 214 1.39 18.40 -6.56
N GLN A 215 1.53 17.27 -5.87
CA GLN A 215 1.58 15.96 -6.51
C GLN A 215 0.26 15.55 -7.18
N MET A 216 -0.86 16.02 -6.66
CA MET A 216 -2.19 15.80 -7.28
C MET A 216 -2.39 16.50 -8.63
N LYS A 217 -1.42 17.31 -9.10
CA LYS A 217 -1.45 17.84 -10.47
C LYS A 217 -1.17 16.78 -11.53
N ALA A 218 -0.36 15.76 -11.21
CA ALA A 218 -0.01 14.65 -12.09
C ALA A 218 0.07 13.32 -11.31
N PRO A 219 -1.03 12.88 -10.68
CA PRO A 219 -1.03 11.68 -9.84
C PRO A 219 -1.09 10.42 -10.68
N SER A 220 -0.57 9.32 -10.14
CA SER A 220 -0.82 7.99 -10.71
C SER A 220 -2.28 7.57 -10.54
N GLN A 221 -2.75 6.68 -11.41
CA GLN A 221 -4.07 6.08 -11.32
C GLN A 221 -3.99 4.72 -10.60
N PRO A 222 -5.06 4.28 -9.93
CA PRO A 222 -5.11 2.93 -9.34
C PRO A 222 -4.80 1.80 -10.34
N ALA A 223 -5.15 2.00 -11.62
CA ALA A 223 -4.87 1.05 -12.69
C ALA A 223 -3.37 0.90 -12.97
N ASP A 224 -2.57 1.96 -12.83
CA ASP A 224 -1.12 1.91 -13.00
C ASP A 224 -0.48 1.01 -11.93
N VAL A 225 -0.95 1.17 -10.67
CA VAL A 225 -0.49 0.33 -9.56
C VAL A 225 -0.91 -1.13 -9.77
N ALA A 226 -2.15 -1.36 -10.20
CA ALA A 226 -2.66 -2.71 -10.49
C ALA A 226 -1.85 -3.43 -11.56
N ARG A 227 -1.46 -2.73 -12.62
CA ARG A 227 -0.60 -3.25 -13.69
C ARG A 227 0.77 -3.67 -13.14
N VAL A 228 1.38 -2.85 -12.30
CA VAL A 228 2.68 -3.15 -11.69
C VAL A 228 2.58 -4.31 -10.70
N ILE A 229 1.49 -4.41 -9.92
CA ILE A 229 1.25 -5.56 -9.04
C ILE A 229 1.15 -6.85 -9.87
N HIS A 230 0.43 -6.83 -10.98
CA HIS A 230 0.34 -7.99 -11.87
C HIS A 230 1.70 -8.35 -12.48
N GLU A 231 2.47 -7.35 -12.94
CA GLU A 231 3.85 -7.54 -13.41
C GLU A 231 4.71 -8.22 -12.33
N ALA A 232 4.68 -7.73 -11.09
CA ALA A 232 5.45 -8.28 -9.98
C ALA A 232 5.13 -9.76 -9.71
N VAL A 233 3.87 -10.17 -9.92
CA VAL A 233 3.43 -11.57 -9.78
C VAL A 233 3.88 -12.44 -10.96
N THR A 234 3.85 -11.92 -12.20
CA THR A 234 3.94 -12.73 -13.42
C THR A 234 5.30 -12.68 -14.12
N THR A 235 6.14 -11.69 -13.83
CA THR A 235 7.43 -11.50 -14.49
C THR A 235 8.36 -12.72 -14.37
N LYS A 236 9.17 -12.95 -15.38
CA LYS A 236 10.26 -13.94 -15.36
C LYS A 236 11.52 -13.41 -14.65
N GLU A 237 11.63 -12.10 -14.50
CA GLU A 237 12.74 -11.40 -13.85
C GLU A 237 12.25 -10.67 -12.58
N PRO A 238 11.98 -11.41 -11.49
CA PRO A 238 11.40 -10.82 -10.27
C PRO A 238 12.39 -9.86 -9.61
N ARG A 239 11.86 -8.73 -9.16
CA ARG A 239 12.56 -7.76 -8.30
C ARG A 239 11.83 -7.69 -6.96
N LEU A 240 12.54 -7.31 -5.91
CA LEU A 240 11.89 -7.13 -4.61
C LEU A 240 11.01 -5.88 -4.61
N ARG A 241 11.43 -4.78 -5.26
CA ARG A 241 10.74 -3.48 -5.19
C ARG A 241 10.34 -2.96 -6.56
N TYR A 242 9.15 -2.37 -6.61
CA TYR A 242 8.53 -1.78 -7.79
C TYR A 242 7.99 -0.39 -7.43
N LEU A 243 8.67 0.67 -7.85
CA LEU A 243 8.18 2.04 -7.75
C LEU A 243 7.03 2.28 -8.74
N VAL A 244 6.04 3.06 -8.35
CA VAL A 244 4.94 3.46 -9.23
C VAL A 244 4.69 4.96 -9.13
N GLY A 245 4.87 5.64 -10.24
CA GLY A 245 4.72 7.08 -10.40
C GLY A 245 6.05 7.80 -10.51
N ASP A 246 6.07 8.83 -11.32
CA ASP A 246 7.23 9.72 -11.51
C ASP A 246 7.67 10.39 -10.19
N ASP A 247 6.71 10.76 -9.36
CA ASP A 247 6.93 11.29 -8.02
C ASP A 247 7.65 10.29 -7.11
N ALA A 248 7.29 9.00 -7.19
CA ALA A 248 7.94 7.95 -6.41
C ALA A 248 9.42 7.82 -6.80
N GLU A 249 9.71 7.78 -8.09
CA GLU A 249 11.08 7.68 -8.60
C GLU A 249 11.91 8.90 -8.20
N LYS A 250 11.40 10.11 -8.39
CA LYS A 250 12.05 11.37 -8.04
C LYS A 250 12.33 11.48 -6.54
N LEU A 251 11.36 11.13 -5.70
CA LEU A 251 11.52 11.19 -4.24
C LEU A 251 12.57 10.21 -3.73
N VAL A 252 12.53 8.97 -4.17
CA VAL A 252 13.51 7.96 -3.75
C VAL A 252 14.91 8.30 -4.27
N ALA A 253 15.03 8.74 -5.52
CA ALA A 253 16.31 9.15 -6.09
C ALA A 253 16.88 10.40 -5.40
N GLY A 254 16.03 11.39 -5.09
CA GLY A 254 16.43 12.62 -4.41
C GLY A 254 16.86 12.35 -2.97
N ARG A 255 16.08 11.55 -2.20
CA ARG A 255 16.45 11.21 -0.80
C ARG A 255 17.82 10.54 -0.69
N ARG A 256 18.17 9.67 -1.64
CA ARG A 256 19.48 8.99 -1.67
C ARG A 256 20.69 9.94 -1.84
N LYS A 257 20.47 11.13 -2.34
CA LYS A 257 21.53 12.15 -2.56
C LYS A 257 21.73 13.08 -1.37
N LEU A 258 20.81 13.07 -0.40
CA LEU A 258 20.85 13.95 0.76
C LEU A 258 21.50 13.24 1.94
N THR A 259 22.34 13.96 2.69
CA THR A 259 22.74 13.54 4.04
C THR A 259 21.54 13.59 4.98
N ASP A 260 21.65 12.98 6.16
CA ASP A 260 20.57 13.03 7.15
C ASP A 260 20.38 14.45 7.70
N GLU A 261 21.45 15.22 7.85
CA GLU A 261 21.42 16.62 8.28
C GLU A 261 20.68 17.49 7.25
N GLU A 262 21.01 17.37 5.97
CA GLU A 262 20.32 18.07 4.88
C GLU A 262 18.83 17.70 4.83
N TYR A 263 18.52 16.43 5.10
CA TYR A 263 17.13 15.97 5.13
C TYR A 263 16.34 16.57 6.31
N VAL A 264 16.94 16.58 7.50
CA VAL A 264 16.34 17.19 8.71
C VAL A 264 16.14 18.70 8.54
N GLU A 265 17.03 19.38 7.83
CA GLU A 265 16.89 20.81 7.52
C GLU A 265 15.64 21.17 6.70
N THR A 266 15.01 20.21 6.03
CA THR A 266 13.70 20.41 5.37
C THR A 266 12.63 20.89 6.35
N GLY A 267 12.76 20.55 7.62
CA GLY A 267 11.86 20.95 8.70
C GLY A 267 12.03 22.41 9.18
N ARG A 268 13.05 23.14 8.75
CA ARG A 268 13.29 24.52 9.21
C ARG A 268 12.14 25.45 8.83
N PRO A 269 11.80 26.44 9.67
CA PRO A 269 10.86 27.51 9.33
C PRO A 269 11.37 28.28 8.11
N MET A 270 10.52 28.39 7.09
CA MET A 270 10.77 29.18 5.89
C MET A 270 9.43 29.49 5.19
N PRO A 271 9.33 30.52 4.35
CA PRO A 271 8.15 30.74 3.51
C PRO A 271 7.86 29.55 2.59
N ASP A 272 6.57 29.31 2.29
CA ASP A 272 6.15 28.17 1.43
C ASP A 272 6.81 28.22 0.04
N SER A 273 7.02 29.39 -0.52
CA SER A 273 7.73 29.54 -1.81
C SER A 273 9.15 28.96 -1.74
N LYS A 274 9.89 29.26 -0.68
CA LYS A 274 11.25 28.71 -0.47
C LYS A 274 11.21 27.21 -0.20
N TYR A 275 10.19 26.71 0.52
CA TYR A 275 10.01 25.28 0.73
C TYR A 275 9.75 24.56 -0.59
N LEU A 276 8.87 25.09 -1.45
CA LEU A 276 8.61 24.53 -2.76
C LEU A 276 9.85 24.55 -3.66
N ASP A 277 10.62 25.65 -3.66
CA ASP A 277 11.88 25.72 -4.40
C ASP A 277 12.90 24.68 -3.91
N LEU A 278 12.98 24.48 -2.61
CA LEU A 278 13.81 23.43 -2.01
C LEU A 278 13.38 22.03 -2.47
N MET A 279 12.08 21.76 -2.51
CA MET A 279 11.55 20.48 -2.97
C MET A 279 11.82 20.28 -4.47
N ARG A 280 11.67 21.33 -5.30
CA ARG A 280 12.04 21.28 -6.73
C ARG A 280 13.52 20.94 -6.90
N CYS A 281 14.39 21.64 -6.19
CA CYS A 281 15.84 21.44 -6.29
C CYS A 281 16.26 20.04 -5.85
N ARG A 282 15.71 19.54 -4.74
CA ARG A 282 16.10 18.24 -4.16
C ARG A 282 15.56 17.04 -4.92
N TYR A 283 14.36 17.16 -5.49
CA TYR A 283 13.62 16.04 -6.07
C TYR A 283 13.32 16.18 -7.56
N GLY A 284 13.66 17.32 -8.17
CA GLY A 284 13.45 17.55 -9.61
C GLY A 284 11.96 17.67 -9.98
N PHE A 285 11.14 18.22 -9.10
CA PHE A 285 9.73 18.49 -9.42
C PHE A 285 9.60 19.74 -10.31
N GLU A 286 8.60 19.72 -11.21
CA GLU A 286 8.35 20.79 -12.20
C GLU A 286 7.05 21.55 -11.92
N TRP A 287 6.59 21.64 -10.68
CA TRP A 287 5.34 22.33 -10.31
C TRP A 287 5.50 23.66 -9.59
#